data_1e18f4ef17150781a802ff45794a7c52
#
_entry.id   1e18f4ef17150781a802ff45794a7c52
#
_cell.length_a   1.000
_cell.length_b   1.000
_cell.length_c   1.000
_cell.angle_alpha   90.00
_cell.angle_beta   90.00
_cell.angle_gamma   90.00
#
_symmetry.space_group_name_H-M   'P 1'
#
loop_
_entity.id
_entity.type
_entity.pdbx_description
1 polymer ?
#
loop_
_entity_poly.entity_id
_entity_poly.type
_entity_poly.pdbx_seq_one_letter_code
_entity_poly.pdbx_strand_id
1 'polypeptide(L)'
;MSEIIIAPSILSADFARLGDEVKDVLEAGADWVHFDVMDNHYVPNLTIGPMVCKSLRDFGIDAFIDVHLMIDPVDRLAQDFIDAGASLVSFHPEATKHVHRSVSAIKDRGCKAGLVLNPATQASVLEDVLELSLIHI
;
A
#
# COMPACT_ATOMS: atom_id res chain seq x y z
N MET A 1 -18.07 -10.23 15.73
CA MET A 1 -17.01 -10.92 14.96
C MET A 1 -16.40 -9.90 14.01
N SER A 2 -15.09 -9.78 13.99
CA SER A 2 -14.44 -8.93 12.98
C SER A 2 -14.71 -9.56 11.60
N GLU A 3 -15.18 -8.76 10.66
CA GLU A 3 -15.37 -9.16 9.27
C GLU A 3 -14.00 -9.48 8.66
N ILE A 4 -13.89 -10.61 7.97
CA ILE A 4 -12.66 -10.99 7.26
C ILE A 4 -12.64 -10.20 5.95
N ILE A 5 -11.55 -9.47 5.70
CA ILE A 5 -11.33 -8.71 4.47
C ILE A 5 -10.39 -9.48 3.56
N ILE A 6 -10.79 -9.69 2.32
CA ILE A 6 -9.98 -10.35 1.29
C ILE A 6 -9.40 -9.29 0.36
N ALA A 7 -8.06 -9.17 0.34
CA ALA A 7 -7.33 -8.21 -0.45
C ALA A 7 -6.30 -8.91 -1.36
N PRO A 8 -6.68 -9.40 -2.53
CA PRO A 8 -5.76 -10.05 -3.45
C PRO A 8 -4.72 -9.06 -3.99
N SER A 9 -3.46 -9.51 -4.08
CA SER A 9 -2.40 -8.75 -4.73
C SER A 9 -2.54 -8.81 -6.24
N ILE A 10 -2.54 -7.64 -6.87
CA ILE A 10 -2.57 -7.52 -8.33
C ILE A 10 -1.20 -7.72 -8.99
N LEU A 11 -0.18 -8.00 -8.21
CA LEU A 11 1.16 -8.28 -8.73
C LEU A 11 1.20 -9.51 -9.67
N SER A 12 0.26 -10.44 -9.49
CA SER A 12 0.11 -11.65 -10.32
C SER A 12 -0.82 -11.49 -11.51
N ALA A 13 -1.38 -10.29 -11.72
CA ALA A 13 -2.30 -10.02 -12.82
C ALA A 13 -1.58 -9.87 -14.17
N ASP A 14 -2.33 -10.03 -15.25
CA ASP A 14 -1.88 -9.62 -16.59
C ASP A 14 -1.96 -8.08 -16.69
N PHE A 15 -0.80 -7.41 -16.63
CA PHE A 15 -0.72 -5.95 -16.66
C PHE A 15 -1.25 -5.33 -17.97
N ALA A 16 -1.29 -6.09 -19.07
CA ALA A 16 -1.89 -5.64 -20.32
C ALA A 16 -3.41 -5.52 -20.23
N ARG A 17 -4.05 -6.16 -19.23
CA ARG A 17 -5.50 -6.16 -18.97
C ARG A 17 -5.83 -5.90 -17.51
N LEU A 18 -4.99 -5.15 -16.81
CA LEU A 18 -5.04 -4.99 -15.36
C LEU A 18 -6.40 -4.53 -14.85
N GLY A 19 -7.04 -3.57 -15.53
CA GLY A 19 -8.35 -3.05 -15.13
C GLY A 19 -9.44 -4.13 -15.15
N ASP A 20 -9.47 -4.95 -16.21
CA ASP A 20 -10.43 -6.06 -16.33
C ASP A 20 -10.17 -7.12 -15.24
N GLU A 21 -8.91 -7.50 -15.02
CA GLU A 21 -8.55 -8.51 -14.03
C GLU A 21 -8.86 -8.06 -12.60
N VAL A 22 -8.65 -6.77 -12.29
CA VAL A 22 -9.05 -6.20 -10.99
C VAL A 22 -10.57 -6.23 -10.83
N LYS A 23 -11.31 -5.91 -11.88
CA LYS A 23 -12.77 -5.98 -11.86
C LYS A 23 -13.26 -7.41 -11.64
N ASP A 24 -12.67 -8.38 -12.32
CA ASP A 24 -13.03 -9.79 -12.20
C ASP A 24 -12.83 -10.33 -10.78
N VAL A 25 -11.72 -9.99 -10.10
CA VAL A 25 -11.49 -10.46 -8.71
C VAL A 25 -12.43 -9.76 -7.71
N LEU A 26 -12.79 -8.51 -7.94
CA LEU A 26 -13.78 -7.80 -7.11
C LEU A 26 -15.18 -8.41 -7.30
N GLU A 27 -15.58 -8.72 -8.53
CA GLU A 27 -16.85 -9.40 -8.83
C GLU A 27 -16.89 -10.84 -8.25
N ALA A 28 -15.73 -11.48 -8.12
CA ALA A 28 -15.58 -12.77 -7.47
C ALA A 28 -15.65 -12.74 -5.94
N GLY A 29 -15.71 -11.53 -5.33
CA GLY A 29 -15.92 -11.35 -3.89
C GLY A 29 -14.71 -10.82 -3.12
N ALA A 30 -13.69 -10.30 -3.78
CA ALA A 30 -12.64 -9.56 -3.10
C ALA A 30 -13.17 -8.22 -2.57
N ASP A 31 -12.70 -7.83 -1.37
CA ASP A 31 -13.13 -6.59 -0.72
C ASP A 31 -12.23 -5.41 -1.08
N TRP A 32 -10.92 -5.65 -1.13
CA TRP A 32 -9.89 -4.65 -1.41
C TRP A 32 -9.00 -5.09 -2.57
N VAL A 33 -8.21 -4.15 -3.06
CA VAL A 33 -7.13 -4.40 -4.03
C VAL A 33 -5.80 -4.16 -3.32
N HIS A 34 -4.94 -5.18 -3.25
CA HIS A 34 -3.59 -5.03 -2.69
C HIS A 34 -2.59 -4.70 -3.80
N PHE A 35 -1.84 -3.62 -3.60
CA PHE A 35 -0.99 -2.99 -4.62
C PHE A 35 0.46 -2.98 -4.14
N ASP A 36 1.27 -3.96 -4.58
CA ASP A 36 2.67 -4.12 -4.17
C ASP A 36 3.61 -3.25 -5.01
N VAL A 37 4.28 -2.31 -4.37
CA VAL A 37 5.21 -1.36 -4.99
C VAL A 37 6.65 -1.66 -4.59
N MET A 38 7.49 -1.93 -5.58
CA MET A 38 8.90 -2.25 -5.42
C MET A 38 9.75 -1.35 -6.32
N ASP A 39 10.86 -0.83 -5.78
CA ASP A 39 11.68 0.21 -6.43
C ASP A 39 13.02 -0.29 -6.97
N ASN A 40 13.30 -1.59 -6.88
CA ASN A 40 14.60 -2.20 -7.22
C ASN A 40 15.78 -1.61 -6.42
N HIS A 41 15.51 -1.05 -5.24
CA HIS A 41 16.50 -0.53 -4.31
C HIS A 41 16.31 -1.13 -2.92
N TYR A 42 15.13 -0.94 -2.32
CA TYR A 42 14.78 -1.54 -1.04
C TYR A 42 14.62 -3.07 -1.14
N VAL A 43 14.05 -3.54 -2.24
CA VAL A 43 13.93 -4.95 -2.63
C VAL A 43 14.45 -5.16 -4.04
N PRO A 44 14.92 -6.37 -4.42
CA PRO A 44 15.57 -6.63 -5.72
C PRO A 44 14.59 -6.80 -6.89
N ASN A 45 13.44 -6.13 -6.87
CA ASN A 45 12.44 -6.14 -7.92
C ASN A 45 11.94 -4.72 -8.20
N LEU A 46 11.50 -4.48 -9.44
CA LEU A 46 10.80 -3.27 -9.85
C LEU A 46 9.39 -3.64 -10.30
N THR A 47 8.36 -2.97 -9.77
CA THR A 47 6.99 -3.30 -10.15
C THR A 47 6.27 -2.14 -10.82
N ILE A 48 5.43 -1.42 -10.10
CA ILE A 48 4.48 -0.44 -10.62
C ILE A 48 4.52 0.85 -9.82
N GLY A 49 4.11 1.93 -10.45
CA GLY A 49 4.12 3.26 -9.85
C GLY A 49 2.72 3.88 -9.70
N PRO A 50 2.66 5.13 -9.20
CA PRO A 50 1.40 5.84 -8.94
C PRO A 50 0.52 5.98 -10.18
N MET A 51 1.12 6.08 -11.37
CA MET A 51 0.39 6.17 -12.64
C MET A 51 -0.53 4.96 -12.89
N VAL A 52 -0.13 3.76 -12.43
CA VAL A 52 -0.96 2.55 -12.56
C VAL A 52 -2.14 2.61 -11.59
N CYS A 53 -1.94 3.06 -10.37
CA CYS A 53 -3.00 3.30 -9.39
C CYS A 53 -4.03 4.31 -9.93
N LYS A 54 -3.55 5.42 -10.48
CA LYS A 54 -4.42 6.41 -11.13
C LYS A 54 -5.19 5.80 -12.31
N SER A 55 -4.55 5.00 -13.15
CA SER A 55 -5.20 4.35 -14.30
C SER A 55 -6.31 3.41 -13.86
N LEU A 56 -6.15 2.68 -12.75
CA LEU A 56 -7.24 1.86 -12.19
C LEU A 56 -8.41 2.73 -11.72
N ARG A 57 -8.15 3.86 -11.07
CA ARG A 57 -9.20 4.82 -10.69
C ARG A 57 -9.93 5.38 -11.90
N ASP A 58 -9.18 5.80 -12.93
CA ASP A 58 -9.75 6.32 -14.18
C ASP A 58 -10.55 5.24 -14.95
N PHE A 59 -10.17 3.97 -14.83
CA PHE A 59 -10.91 2.82 -15.38
C PHE A 59 -12.25 2.56 -14.66
N GLY A 60 -12.43 3.11 -13.45
CA GLY A 60 -13.66 2.98 -12.67
C GLY A 60 -13.57 2.02 -11.48
N ILE A 61 -12.37 1.68 -11.03
CA ILE A 61 -12.20 0.89 -9.81
C ILE A 61 -12.39 1.81 -8.59
N ASP A 62 -13.52 1.65 -7.90
CA ASP A 62 -13.87 2.41 -6.69
C ASP A 62 -13.53 1.66 -5.40
N ALA A 63 -13.15 0.38 -5.49
CA ALA A 63 -12.78 -0.43 -4.34
C ALA A 63 -11.63 0.18 -3.53
N PHE A 64 -11.50 -0.23 -2.28
CA PHE A 64 -10.40 0.18 -1.40
C PHE A 64 -9.06 -0.31 -1.98
N ILE A 65 -8.12 0.60 -2.24
CA ILE A 65 -6.77 0.27 -2.71
C ILE A 65 -5.79 0.39 -1.54
N ASP A 66 -5.23 -0.74 -1.16
CA ASP A 66 -4.21 -0.92 -0.13
C ASP A 66 -2.83 -0.97 -0.80
N VAL A 67 -2.08 0.12 -0.71
CA VAL A 67 -0.76 0.26 -1.31
C VAL A 67 0.32 -0.12 -0.30
N HIS A 68 1.10 -1.14 -0.61
CA HIS A 68 2.27 -1.56 0.16
C HIS A 68 3.56 -1.08 -0.51
N LEU A 69 4.26 -0.19 0.16
CA LEU A 69 5.51 0.40 -0.34
C LEU A 69 6.73 -0.35 0.18
N MET A 70 7.36 -1.13 -0.66
CA MET A 70 8.69 -1.73 -0.47
C MET A 70 9.73 -0.86 -1.19
N ILE A 71 9.92 0.36 -0.67
CA ILE A 71 10.72 1.42 -1.28
C ILE A 71 11.55 2.18 -0.25
N ASP A 72 12.63 2.79 -0.70
CA ASP A 72 13.45 3.73 0.05
C ASP A 72 13.99 4.83 -0.90
N PRO A 73 13.69 6.13 -0.66
CA PRO A 73 12.92 6.74 0.44
C PRO A 73 11.40 6.66 0.28
N VAL A 74 10.67 6.71 1.40
CA VAL A 74 9.21 6.52 1.46
C VAL A 74 8.41 7.78 1.13
N ASP A 75 8.74 8.91 1.75
CA ASP A 75 7.83 10.05 1.96
C ASP A 75 7.23 10.61 0.67
N ARG A 76 8.05 10.83 -0.36
CA ARG A 76 7.58 11.44 -1.61
C ARG A 76 6.62 10.53 -2.36
N LEU A 77 7.02 9.28 -2.57
CA LEU A 77 6.22 8.34 -3.36
C LEU A 77 4.91 7.99 -2.64
N ALA A 78 4.90 7.99 -1.30
CA ALA A 78 3.68 7.86 -0.52
C ALA A 78 2.66 8.96 -0.87
N GLN A 79 3.11 10.21 -0.98
CA GLN A 79 2.25 11.34 -1.38
C GLN A 79 1.74 11.18 -2.83
N ASP A 80 2.61 10.76 -3.75
CA ASP A 80 2.23 10.53 -5.15
C ASP A 80 1.17 9.42 -5.27
N PHE A 81 1.23 8.36 -4.45
CA PHE A 81 0.18 7.33 -4.40
C PHE A 81 -1.13 7.83 -3.79
N ILE A 82 -1.08 8.68 -2.78
CA ILE A 82 -2.29 9.32 -2.22
C ILE A 82 -2.97 10.17 -3.30
N ASP A 83 -2.21 10.97 -4.05
CA ASP A 83 -2.72 11.77 -5.17
C ASP A 83 -3.30 10.89 -6.29
N ALA A 84 -2.76 9.69 -6.48
CA ALA A 84 -3.27 8.70 -7.43
C ALA A 84 -4.53 7.95 -6.98
N GLY A 85 -4.97 8.14 -5.72
CA GLY A 85 -6.20 7.56 -5.19
C GLY A 85 -6.03 6.35 -4.28
N ALA A 86 -4.86 6.15 -3.68
CA ALA A 86 -4.67 5.14 -2.64
C ALA A 86 -5.60 5.39 -1.44
N SER A 87 -6.17 4.32 -0.89
CA SER A 87 -7.03 4.38 0.30
C SER A 87 -6.24 4.14 1.59
N LEU A 88 -5.21 3.34 1.50
CA LEU A 88 -4.24 3.05 2.55
C LEU A 88 -2.86 3.01 1.92
N VAL A 89 -1.87 3.54 2.63
CA VAL A 89 -0.45 3.40 2.30
C VAL A 89 0.27 2.79 3.48
N SER A 90 0.85 1.63 3.27
CA SER A 90 1.73 0.96 4.24
C SER A 90 3.18 0.98 3.76
N PHE A 91 4.11 1.04 4.69
CA PHE A 91 5.53 1.07 4.41
C PHE A 91 6.34 0.41 5.52
N HIS A 92 7.62 0.16 5.26
CA HIS A 92 8.54 -0.45 6.23
C HIS A 92 9.19 0.64 7.09
N PRO A 93 9.13 0.53 8.44
CA PRO A 93 9.79 1.50 9.33
C PRO A 93 11.30 1.54 9.11
N GLU A 94 11.90 0.47 8.61
CA GLU A 94 13.32 0.40 8.27
C GLU A 94 13.71 1.31 7.09
N ALA A 95 12.74 1.70 6.25
CA ALA A 95 12.95 2.55 5.07
C ALA A 95 12.84 4.05 5.35
N THR A 96 12.64 4.46 6.60
CA THR A 96 12.60 5.88 7.00
C THR A 96 13.27 6.11 8.34
N LYS A 97 13.95 7.25 8.49
CA LYS A 97 14.54 7.67 9.77
C LYS A 97 13.53 8.30 10.73
N HIS A 98 12.35 8.67 10.23
CA HIS A 98 11.34 9.43 10.97
C HIS A 98 9.95 8.81 10.76
N VAL A 99 9.74 7.60 11.30
CA VAL A 99 8.49 6.82 11.13
C VAL A 99 7.25 7.62 11.51
N HIS A 100 7.28 8.29 12.68
CA HIS A 100 6.17 9.12 13.14
C HIS A 100 5.79 10.20 12.12
N ARG A 101 6.79 10.91 11.58
CA ARG A 101 6.56 11.95 10.55
C ARG A 101 5.95 11.37 9.28
N SER A 102 6.45 10.25 8.80
CA SER A 102 5.94 9.60 7.59
C SER A 102 4.50 9.13 7.77
N VAL A 103 4.16 8.52 8.90
CA VAL A 103 2.78 8.13 9.25
C VAL A 103 1.87 9.34 9.31
N SER A 104 2.28 10.41 10.03
CA SER A 104 1.48 11.64 10.15
C SER A 104 1.23 12.28 8.79
N ALA A 105 2.25 12.37 7.93
CA ALA A 105 2.12 12.95 6.60
C ALA A 105 1.11 12.21 5.70
N ILE A 106 0.99 10.88 5.83
CA ILE A 106 -0.03 10.08 5.14
C ILE A 106 -1.43 10.39 5.71
N LYS A 107 -1.57 10.40 7.04
CA LYS A 107 -2.85 10.62 7.71
C LYS A 107 -3.39 12.04 7.53
N ASP A 108 -2.53 13.04 7.51
CA ASP A 108 -2.90 14.45 7.30
C ASP A 108 -3.55 14.68 5.92
N ARG A 109 -3.32 13.77 4.97
CA ARG A 109 -3.95 13.76 3.65
C ARG A 109 -5.27 12.97 3.60
N GLY A 110 -5.75 12.47 4.75
CA GLY A 110 -6.98 11.67 4.83
C GLY A 110 -6.83 10.21 4.37
N CYS A 111 -5.61 9.75 4.10
CA CYS A 111 -5.31 8.37 3.77
C CYS A 111 -5.02 7.57 5.05
N LYS A 112 -5.36 6.28 5.05
CA LYS A 112 -4.96 5.40 6.16
C LYS A 112 -3.47 5.07 6.04
N ALA A 113 -2.79 4.94 7.18
CA ALA A 113 -1.37 4.58 7.23
C ALA A 113 -1.17 3.22 7.89
N GLY A 114 -0.29 2.42 7.33
CA GLY A 114 0.10 1.11 7.85
C GLY A 114 1.62 0.96 7.97
N LEU A 115 2.07 0.07 8.86
CA LEU A 115 3.47 -0.31 9.00
C LEU A 115 3.62 -1.81 8.78
N VAL A 116 4.62 -2.18 7.99
CA VAL A 116 4.95 -3.57 7.65
C VAL A 116 6.38 -3.84 8.14
N LEU A 117 6.55 -4.95 8.86
CA LEU A 117 7.86 -5.35 9.37
C LEU A 117 8.52 -6.38 8.46
N ASN A 118 9.83 -6.24 8.24
CA ASN A 118 10.64 -7.34 7.72
C ASN A 118 10.74 -8.46 8.77
N PRO A 119 10.89 -9.73 8.35
CA PRO A 119 10.91 -10.87 9.27
C PRO A 119 11.97 -10.78 10.39
N ALA A 120 13.07 -10.06 10.14
CA ALA A 120 14.16 -9.87 11.11
C ALA A 120 13.95 -8.65 12.04
N THR A 121 12.92 -7.86 11.84
CA THR A 121 12.63 -6.67 12.64
C THR A 121 11.66 -7.03 13.77
N GLN A 122 12.04 -6.70 15.01
CA GLN A 122 11.20 -6.96 16.17
C GLN A 122 9.99 -6.03 16.20
N ALA A 123 8.85 -6.55 16.66
CA ALA A 123 7.60 -5.78 16.77
C ALA A 123 7.70 -4.59 17.75
N SER A 124 8.66 -4.63 18.69
CA SER A 124 8.90 -3.54 19.65
C SER A 124 9.24 -2.20 18.99
N VAL A 125 9.74 -2.18 17.76
CA VAL A 125 9.99 -0.92 17.02
C VAL A 125 8.72 -0.12 16.74
N LEU A 126 7.54 -0.73 16.90
CA LEU A 126 6.24 -0.11 16.67
C LEU A 126 5.64 0.51 17.93
N GLU A 127 6.16 0.23 19.13
CA GLU A 127 5.53 0.62 20.40
C GLU A 127 5.19 2.11 20.47
N ASP A 128 6.08 2.97 19.99
CA ASP A 128 5.91 4.44 20.03
C ASP A 128 4.97 4.98 18.93
N VAL A 129 4.54 4.14 17.98
CA VAL A 129 3.74 4.56 16.81
C VAL A 129 2.46 3.74 16.64
N LEU A 130 2.17 2.81 17.54
CA LEU A 130 0.98 1.94 17.50
C LEU A 130 -0.34 2.71 17.41
N GLU A 131 -0.46 3.80 18.15
CA GLU A 131 -1.69 4.60 18.18
C GLU A 131 -1.90 5.40 16.88
N LEU A 132 -0.88 5.49 16.03
CA LEU A 132 -0.87 6.32 14.83
C LEU A 132 -1.20 5.53 13.56
N SER A 133 -0.99 4.22 13.55
CA SER A 133 -1.02 3.42 12.32
C SER A 133 -1.84 2.14 12.45
N LEU A 134 -2.29 1.61 11.30
CA LEU A 134 -2.68 0.21 11.17
C LEU A 134 -1.41 -0.64 11.05
N ILE A 135 -1.39 -1.81 11.68
CA ILE A 135 -0.22 -2.70 11.66
C ILE A 135 -0.51 -3.86 10.73
N HIS A 136 0.40 -4.07 9.78
CA HIS A 136 0.49 -5.29 8.99
C HIS A 136 1.76 -6.04 9.40
N ILE A 137 1.61 -7.29 9.75
CA ILE A 137 2.73 -8.19 10.06
C ILE A 137 2.93 -9.14 8.90
#